data_a178d310f32cd4f419e4e4e4903384e4
#
_entry.id   a178d310f32cd4f419e4e4e4903384e4
#
_cell.length_a   1.000
_cell.length_b   1.000
_cell.length_c   1.000
_cell.angle_alpha   90.00
_cell.angle_beta   90.00
_cell.angle_gamma   90.00
#
_symmetry.space_group_name_H-M   'P 1'
#
loop_
_entity.id
_entity.type
_entity.pdbx_description
1 polymer ?
#
loop_
_entity_poly.entity_id
_entity_poly.type
_entity_poly.pdbx_seq_one_letter_code
_entity_poly.pdbx_strand_id
1 'polypeptide(L)'
;MFRWTGAALAAGVMALPLMVRAMRLSIEAVDLRLEQAARTLGASRARVFVSVTLPLAMPGVLAGLVLGFARSLGEFGATITFVSNIPGETQTLPLAIYAALQVPGSEGVVTRLALLSVALSLAALVASEALARRIGAGRAHVL
;
A
#
# COMPACT_ATOMS: atom_id res chain seq x y z
N MET A 1 -5.49 -4.85 24.63
CA MET A 1 -5.99 -4.34 23.35
C MET A 1 -5.22 -3.12 22.86
N PHE A 2 -4.60 -2.36 23.73
CA PHE A 2 -3.85 -1.14 23.39
C PHE A 2 -2.38 -1.46 23.12
N ARG A 3 -2.07 -2.02 21.95
CA ARG A 3 -0.71 -2.33 21.51
C ARG A 3 -0.56 -1.90 20.05
N TRP A 4 0.67 -1.66 19.62
CA TRP A 4 1.00 -1.34 18.22
C TRP A 4 0.40 -2.34 17.21
N THR A 5 0.23 -3.62 17.62
CA THR A 5 -0.42 -4.66 16.80
C THR A 5 -1.88 -4.34 16.49
N GLY A 6 -2.61 -3.72 17.45
CA GLY A 6 -3.99 -3.28 17.23
C GLY A 6 -4.06 -2.13 16.23
N ALA A 7 -3.14 -1.16 16.32
CA ALA A 7 -3.04 -0.05 15.36
C ALA A 7 -2.73 -0.58 13.94
N ALA A 8 -1.78 -1.50 13.82
CA ALA A 8 -1.41 -2.12 12.56
C ALA A 8 -2.58 -2.89 11.94
N LEU A 9 -3.33 -3.64 12.76
CA LEU A 9 -4.50 -4.38 12.31
C LEU A 9 -5.62 -3.44 11.83
N ALA A 10 -5.92 -2.39 12.59
CA ALA A 10 -6.93 -1.40 12.21
C ALA A 10 -6.56 -0.70 10.89
N ALA A 11 -5.33 -0.23 10.76
CA ALA A 11 -4.83 0.39 9.53
C ALA A 11 -4.85 -0.58 8.34
N GLY A 12 -4.46 -1.84 8.55
CA GLY A 12 -4.51 -2.89 7.52
C GLY A 12 -5.93 -3.15 7.04
N VAL A 13 -6.90 -3.31 7.94
CA VAL A 13 -8.31 -3.52 7.59
C VAL A 13 -8.86 -2.33 6.80
N MET A 14 -8.54 -1.10 7.19
CA MET A 14 -8.97 0.11 6.47
C MET A 14 -8.31 0.26 5.09
N ALA A 15 -7.10 -0.25 4.89
CA ALA A 15 -6.41 -0.23 3.61
C ALA A 15 -6.88 -1.35 2.66
N LEU A 16 -7.41 -2.47 3.19
CA LEU A 16 -7.81 -3.65 2.43
C LEU A 16 -8.70 -3.35 1.21
N PRO A 17 -9.81 -2.58 1.31
CA PRO A 17 -10.68 -2.36 0.17
C PRO A 17 -9.96 -1.70 -1.01
N LEU A 18 -9.06 -0.75 -0.72
CA LEU A 18 -8.28 -0.04 -1.73
C LEU A 18 -7.24 -0.96 -2.38
N MET A 19 -6.54 -1.76 -1.58
CA MET A 19 -5.55 -2.74 -2.05
C MET A 19 -6.20 -3.79 -2.95
N VAL A 20 -7.28 -4.40 -2.48
CA VAL A 20 -8.02 -5.43 -3.23
C VAL A 20 -8.53 -4.88 -4.56
N ARG A 21 -9.08 -3.65 -4.56
CA ARG A 21 -9.55 -3.00 -5.79
C ARG A 21 -8.40 -2.77 -6.78
N ALA A 22 -7.26 -2.28 -6.32
CA ALA A 22 -6.10 -2.04 -7.19
C ALA A 22 -5.54 -3.34 -7.77
N MET A 23 -5.41 -4.38 -6.95
CA MET A 23 -4.96 -5.70 -7.39
C MET A 23 -5.93 -6.35 -8.37
N ARG A 24 -7.22 -6.26 -8.11
CA ARG A 24 -8.26 -6.79 -8.98
C ARG A 24 -8.22 -6.14 -10.36
N LEU A 25 -8.15 -4.81 -10.43
CA LEU A 25 -8.05 -4.08 -11.68
C LEU A 25 -6.83 -4.50 -12.49
N SER A 26 -5.69 -4.78 -11.83
CA SER A 26 -4.49 -5.26 -12.50
C SER A 26 -4.61 -6.66 -13.06
N ILE A 27 -5.32 -7.53 -12.37
CA ILE A 27 -5.59 -8.89 -12.85
C ILE A 27 -6.57 -8.85 -14.02
N GLU A 28 -7.62 -8.04 -13.93
CA GLU A 28 -8.62 -7.87 -14.99
C GLU A 28 -8.06 -7.20 -16.25
N ALA A 29 -6.97 -6.44 -16.13
CA ALA A 29 -6.29 -5.80 -17.26
C ALA A 29 -5.41 -6.78 -18.09
N VAL A 30 -5.18 -7.99 -17.62
CA VAL A 30 -4.44 -8.99 -18.38
C VAL A 30 -5.26 -9.46 -19.58
N ASP A 31 -4.64 -9.50 -20.78
CA ASP A 31 -5.32 -9.90 -21.99
C ASP A 31 -5.74 -11.37 -21.91
N LEU A 32 -7.06 -11.60 -21.97
CA LEU A 32 -7.67 -12.93 -21.96
C LEU A 32 -7.16 -13.84 -23.11
N ARG A 33 -6.70 -13.26 -24.21
CA ARG A 33 -6.16 -14.03 -25.35
C ARG A 33 -4.90 -14.79 -24.95
N LEU A 34 -4.07 -14.22 -24.08
CA LEU A 34 -2.87 -14.90 -23.57
C LEU A 34 -3.23 -16.10 -22.70
N GLU A 35 -4.26 -15.96 -21.87
CA GLU A 35 -4.77 -17.06 -21.07
C GLU A 35 -5.38 -18.17 -21.93
N GLN A 36 -6.15 -17.79 -22.95
CA GLN A 36 -6.73 -18.74 -23.91
C GLN A 36 -5.64 -19.50 -24.70
N ALA A 37 -4.63 -18.79 -25.20
CA ALA A 37 -3.50 -19.41 -25.88
C ALA A 37 -2.75 -20.41 -24.99
N ALA A 38 -2.52 -20.09 -23.73
CA ALA A 38 -1.90 -21.03 -22.80
C ALA A 38 -2.76 -22.28 -22.56
N ARG A 39 -4.10 -22.12 -22.54
CA ARG A 39 -5.03 -23.25 -22.38
C ARG A 39 -5.06 -24.16 -23.63
N THR A 40 -4.98 -23.60 -24.83
CA THR A 40 -4.90 -24.43 -26.07
C THR A 40 -3.64 -25.29 -26.10
N LEU A 41 -2.56 -24.84 -25.42
CA LEU A 41 -1.32 -25.61 -25.23
C LEU A 41 -1.42 -26.63 -24.07
N GLY A 42 -2.61 -26.85 -23.50
CA GLY A 42 -2.84 -27.87 -22.47
C GLY A 42 -2.55 -27.39 -21.02
N ALA A 43 -2.33 -26.09 -20.78
CA ALA A 43 -2.09 -25.61 -19.44
C ALA A 43 -3.37 -25.64 -18.60
N SER A 44 -3.28 -26.13 -17.35
CA SER A 44 -4.38 -26.08 -16.38
C SER A 44 -4.65 -24.64 -15.94
N ARG A 45 -5.86 -24.35 -15.42
CA ARG A 45 -6.24 -23.00 -14.93
C ARG A 45 -5.24 -22.46 -13.91
N ALA A 46 -4.81 -23.30 -12.96
CA ALA A 46 -3.83 -22.89 -11.94
C ALA A 46 -2.48 -22.54 -12.58
N ARG A 47 -2.02 -23.33 -13.54
CA ARG A 47 -0.78 -23.06 -14.28
C ARG A 47 -0.87 -21.75 -15.07
N VAL A 48 -1.97 -21.50 -15.77
CA VAL A 48 -2.19 -20.24 -16.50
C VAL A 48 -2.15 -19.06 -15.53
N PHE A 49 -2.83 -19.14 -14.40
CA PHE A 49 -2.82 -18.07 -13.39
C PHE A 49 -1.40 -17.76 -12.89
N VAL A 50 -0.64 -18.77 -12.50
CA VAL A 50 0.70 -18.58 -11.93
C VAL A 50 1.73 -18.17 -12.99
N SER A 51 1.66 -18.69 -14.22
CA SER A 51 2.68 -18.47 -15.24
C SER A 51 2.37 -17.34 -16.23
N VAL A 52 1.11 -16.92 -16.34
CA VAL A 52 0.69 -15.86 -17.27
C VAL A 52 0.06 -14.70 -16.54
N THR A 53 -1.08 -14.92 -15.85
CA THR A 53 -1.89 -13.84 -15.27
C THR A 53 -1.15 -13.13 -14.14
N LEU A 54 -0.64 -13.87 -13.16
CA LEU A 54 0.03 -13.30 -12.00
C LEU A 54 1.32 -12.52 -12.35
N PRO A 55 2.24 -13.03 -13.18
CA PRO A 55 3.40 -12.27 -13.58
C PRO A 55 3.05 -11.00 -14.36
N LEU A 56 2.04 -11.02 -15.22
CA LEU A 56 1.61 -9.85 -15.97
C LEU A 56 0.90 -8.81 -15.07
N ALA A 57 0.14 -9.25 -14.07
CA ALA A 57 -0.52 -8.39 -13.10
C ALA A 57 0.43 -7.88 -12.00
N MET A 58 1.62 -8.46 -11.83
CA MET A 58 2.54 -8.17 -10.72
C MET A 58 2.86 -6.69 -10.53
N PRO A 59 3.13 -5.88 -11.56
CA PRO A 59 3.37 -4.44 -11.38
C PRO A 59 2.22 -3.73 -10.67
N GLY A 60 0.99 -4.06 -11.05
CA GLY A 60 -0.18 -3.46 -10.41
C GLY A 60 -0.50 -4.06 -9.03
N VAL A 61 -0.17 -5.32 -8.80
CA VAL A 61 -0.25 -5.90 -7.44
C VAL A 61 0.70 -5.17 -6.50
N LEU A 62 1.92 -4.92 -6.94
CA LEU A 62 2.90 -4.14 -6.16
C LEU A 62 2.45 -2.69 -5.96
N ALA A 63 1.93 -2.05 -7.00
CA ALA A 63 1.36 -0.71 -6.88
C ALA A 63 0.20 -0.68 -5.86
N GLY A 64 -0.66 -1.70 -5.85
CA GLY A 64 -1.73 -1.87 -4.88
C GLY A 64 -1.23 -2.02 -3.44
N LEU A 65 -0.16 -2.78 -3.22
CA LEU A 65 0.47 -2.93 -1.92
C LEU A 65 1.05 -1.60 -1.42
N VAL A 66 1.76 -0.87 -2.29
CA VAL A 66 2.33 0.43 -1.93
C VAL A 66 1.24 1.45 -1.63
N LEU A 67 0.18 1.47 -2.43
CA LEU A 67 -0.97 2.35 -2.20
C LEU A 67 -1.65 2.03 -0.87
N GLY A 68 -1.82 0.76 -0.54
CA GLY A 68 -2.34 0.32 0.76
C GLY A 68 -1.44 0.73 1.92
N PHE A 69 -0.14 0.58 1.76
CA PHE A 69 0.84 1.03 2.75
C PHE A 69 0.79 2.56 2.95
N ALA A 70 0.79 3.33 1.87
CA ALA A 70 0.66 4.79 1.94
C ALA A 70 -0.65 5.22 2.62
N ARG A 71 -1.75 4.52 2.32
CA ARG A 71 -3.06 4.74 2.98
C ARG A 71 -2.99 4.44 4.49
N SER A 72 -2.28 3.38 4.87
CA SER A 72 -2.10 2.99 6.28
C SER A 72 -1.29 4.01 7.08
N LEU A 73 -0.31 4.67 6.45
CA LEU A 73 0.49 5.73 7.10
C LEU A 73 -0.35 6.96 7.48
N GLY A 74 -1.40 7.25 6.71
CA GLY A 74 -2.33 8.34 6.97
C GLY A 74 -3.53 7.97 7.85
N GLU A 75 -3.58 6.73 8.39
CA GLU A 75 -4.74 6.30 9.17
C GLU A 75 -4.76 6.97 10.55
N PHE A 76 -5.82 7.71 10.79
CA PHE A 76 -6.06 8.44 12.03
C PHE A 76 -7.32 7.95 12.74
N GLY A 77 -8.44 7.87 12.03
CA GLY A 77 -9.76 7.65 12.61
C GLY A 77 -9.89 6.31 13.34
N ALA A 78 -9.55 5.21 12.66
CA ALA A 78 -9.63 3.89 13.27
C ALA A 78 -8.62 3.75 14.42
N THR A 79 -7.41 4.30 14.28
CA THR A 79 -6.40 4.20 15.31
C THR A 79 -6.81 4.93 16.58
N ILE A 80 -7.31 6.17 16.49
CA ILE A 80 -7.73 6.92 17.69
C ILE A 80 -8.95 6.29 18.36
N THR A 81 -9.86 5.70 17.58
CA THR A 81 -11.11 5.12 18.10
C THR A 81 -10.88 3.77 18.77
N PHE A 82 -10.06 2.90 18.17
CA PHE A 82 -9.91 1.51 18.63
C PHE A 82 -8.67 1.27 19.50
N VAL A 83 -7.64 2.09 19.37
CA VAL A 83 -6.33 1.81 19.99
C VAL A 83 -5.89 2.90 20.96
N SER A 84 -6.45 4.11 20.87
CA SER A 84 -6.05 5.29 21.62
C SER A 84 -4.66 5.82 21.21
N ASN A 85 -4.34 7.03 21.70
CA ASN A 85 -3.08 7.71 21.42
C ASN A 85 -2.14 7.60 22.63
N ILE A 86 -1.34 6.56 22.69
CA ILE A 86 -0.36 6.35 23.76
C ILE A 86 1.04 6.64 23.21
N PRO A 87 1.73 7.71 23.68
CA PRO A 87 3.09 8.01 23.25
C PRO A 87 4.05 6.83 23.50
N GLY A 88 4.84 6.49 22.49
CA GLY A 88 5.80 5.39 22.57
C GLY A 88 5.23 3.99 22.33
N GLU A 89 3.89 3.81 22.32
CA GLU A 89 3.26 2.50 22.10
C GLU A 89 2.37 2.46 20.85
N THR A 90 1.42 3.39 20.74
CA THR A 90 0.38 3.35 19.69
C THR A 90 0.28 4.66 18.90
N GLN A 91 1.11 5.64 19.21
CA GLN A 91 1.10 6.92 18.55
C GLN A 91 1.60 6.82 17.11
N THR A 92 0.73 7.12 16.15
CA THR A 92 1.07 7.26 14.74
C THR A 92 1.38 8.73 14.40
N LEU A 93 2.00 8.96 13.24
CA LEU A 93 2.30 10.33 12.77
C LEU A 93 1.07 11.26 12.76
N PRO A 94 -0.09 10.87 12.21
CA PRO A 94 -1.31 11.67 12.29
C PRO A 94 -1.77 11.95 13.73
N LEU A 95 -1.66 10.97 14.62
CA LEU A 95 -2.01 11.15 16.04
C LEU A 95 -1.05 12.07 16.76
N ALA A 96 0.25 12.02 16.44
CA ALA A 96 1.25 12.93 17.00
C ALA A 96 0.99 14.38 16.55
N ILE A 97 0.65 14.60 15.29
CA ILE A 97 0.27 15.91 14.77
C ILE A 97 -0.98 16.43 15.49
N TYR A 98 -2.00 15.58 15.61
CA TYR A 98 -3.25 15.93 16.29
C TYR A 98 -3.02 16.29 17.76
N ALA A 99 -2.22 15.51 18.50
CA ALA A 99 -1.88 15.78 19.88
C ALA A 99 -1.10 17.10 20.02
N ALA A 100 -0.14 17.35 19.13
CA ALA A 100 0.63 18.58 19.13
C ALA A 100 -0.25 19.81 18.85
N LEU A 101 -1.25 19.72 17.97
CA LEU A 101 -2.18 20.83 17.70
C LEU A 101 -2.99 21.26 18.92
N GLN A 102 -3.15 20.41 19.93
CA GLN A 102 -3.88 20.72 21.14
C GLN A 102 -3.02 21.41 22.22
N VAL A 103 -1.71 21.53 21.99
CA VAL A 103 -0.77 22.17 22.93
C VAL A 103 -0.42 23.56 22.42
N PRO A 104 -0.78 24.65 23.14
CA PRO A 104 -0.39 26.00 22.77
C PRO A 104 1.14 26.14 22.65
N GLY A 105 1.62 26.78 21.59
CA GLY A 105 3.04 27.01 21.37
C GLY A 105 3.79 25.85 20.70
N SER A 106 3.10 24.78 20.29
CA SER A 106 3.69 23.63 19.63
C SER A 106 3.71 23.73 18.08
N GLU A 107 3.44 24.88 17.51
CA GLU A 107 3.36 25.13 16.06
C GLU A 107 4.61 24.64 15.31
N GLY A 108 5.80 24.85 15.90
CA GLY A 108 7.04 24.35 15.33
C GLY A 108 7.15 22.81 15.29
N VAL A 109 6.56 22.12 16.26
CA VAL A 109 6.50 20.65 16.29
C VAL A 109 5.53 20.15 15.23
N VAL A 110 4.35 20.76 15.15
CA VAL A 110 3.33 20.45 14.14
C VAL A 110 3.90 20.59 12.73
N THR A 111 4.57 21.71 12.45
CA THR A 111 5.17 21.97 11.14
C THR A 111 6.23 20.91 10.79
N ARG A 112 7.11 20.55 11.73
CA ARG A 112 8.13 19.51 11.50
C ARG A 112 7.50 18.14 11.22
N LEU A 113 6.52 17.73 12.00
CA LEU A 113 5.82 16.47 11.82
C LEU A 113 5.05 16.43 10.50
N ALA A 114 4.40 17.52 10.11
CA ALA A 114 3.71 17.65 8.84
C ALA A 114 4.69 17.54 7.65
N LEU A 115 5.81 18.27 7.69
CA LEU A 115 6.85 18.16 6.66
C LEU A 115 7.44 16.76 6.56
N LEU A 116 7.67 16.09 7.70
CA LEU A 116 8.16 14.73 7.75
C LEU A 116 7.14 13.76 7.11
N SER A 117 5.84 13.94 7.36
CA SER A 117 4.77 13.13 6.77
C SER A 117 4.73 13.29 5.24
N VAL A 118 4.85 14.53 4.75
CA VAL A 118 4.90 14.81 3.30
C VAL A 118 6.15 14.20 2.68
N ALA A 119 7.32 14.39 3.29
CA ALA A 119 8.58 13.82 2.79
C ALA A 119 8.52 12.28 2.73
N LEU A 120 7.97 11.63 3.77
CA LEU A 120 7.83 10.18 3.81
C LEU A 120 6.86 9.67 2.74
N SER A 121 5.74 10.37 2.52
CA SER A 121 4.76 10.02 1.49
C SER A 121 5.35 10.16 0.08
N LEU A 122 6.10 11.23 -0.18
CA LEU A 122 6.79 11.43 -1.45
C LEU A 122 7.89 10.38 -1.67
N ALA A 123 8.66 10.06 -0.64
CA ALA A 123 9.68 9.01 -0.71
C ALA A 123 9.07 7.64 -1.01
N ALA A 124 7.95 7.30 -0.36
CA ALA A 124 7.21 6.06 -0.62
C ALA A 124 6.69 6.01 -2.07
N LEU A 125 6.15 7.13 -2.57
CA LEU A 125 5.67 7.23 -3.96
C LEU A 125 6.82 7.03 -4.96
N VAL A 126 7.94 7.73 -4.78
CA VAL A 126 9.12 7.60 -5.66
C VAL A 126 9.68 6.17 -5.61
N ALA A 127 9.80 5.59 -4.42
CA ALA A 127 10.27 4.22 -4.26
C ALA A 127 9.35 3.21 -4.97
N SER A 128 8.02 3.40 -4.89
CA SER A 128 7.06 2.53 -5.55
C SER A 128 7.16 2.61 -7.08
N GLU A 129 7.28 3.81 -7.60
CA GLU A 129 7.44 4.04 -9.05
C GLU A 129 8.76 3.45 -9.55
N ALA A 130 9.85 3.66 -8.81
CA ALA A 130 11.16 3.08 -9.15
C ALA A 130 11.12 1.55 -9.15
N LEU A 131 10.43 0.94 -8.18
CA LEU A 131 10.25 -0.50 -8.10
C LEU A 131 9.41 -1.03 -9.27
N ALA A 132 8.30 -0.37 -9.57
CA ALA A 132 7.43 -0.72 -10.69
C ALA A 132 8.17 -0.65 -12.04
N ARG A 133 8.98 0.37 -12.25
CA ARG A 133 9.81 0.53 -13.46
C ARG A 133 10.87 -0.56 -13.57
N ARG A 134 11.55 -0.93 -12.48
CA ARG A 134 12.55 -2.01 -12.50
C ARG A 134 11.94 -3.36 -12.87
N ILE A 135 10.74 -3.66 -12.39
CA ILE A 135 10.03 -4.89 -12.69
C ILE A 135 9.51 -4.90 -14.13
N GLY A 136 9.05 -3.73 -14.63
CA GLY A 136 8.61 -3.56 -16.02
C GLY A 136 9.77 -3.65 -17.02
N ALA A 137 10.91 -3.05 -16.74
CA ALA A 137 12.08 -3.03 -17.64
C ALA A 137 12.72 -4.42 -17.83
N GLY A 138 12.67 -5.29 -16.81
CA GLY A 138 13.18 -6.66 -16.92
C GLY A 138 12.41 -7.54 -17.93
N ARG A 139 11.23 -7.10 -18.38
CA ARG A 139 10.40 -7.84 -19.34
C ARG A 139 10.60 -7.41 -20.80
N ALA A 140 11.12 -6.21 -21.05
CA ALA A 140 11.38 -5.73 -22.40
C ALA A 140 12.57 -6.43 -23.11
N HIS A 141 13.36 -7.20 -22.38
CA HIS A 141 14.52 -7.91 -22.92
C HIS A 141 14.27 -9.40 -23.24
N VAL A 142 13.04 -9.89 -23.12
CA VAL A 142 12.70 -11.31 -23.36
C VAL A 142 11.78 -11.49 -24.60
N LEU A 143 11.51 -10.44 -25.33
CA LEU A 143 10.87 -10.44 -26.65
C LEU A 143 11.84 -9.94 -27.71
#